data_d216ba0e8760a946cf6a04ef073d5f5f
#
_entry.id   d216ba0e8760a946cf6a04ef073d5f5f
#
_cell.length_a   1.000
_cell.length_b   1.000
_cell.length_c   1.000
_cell.angle_alpha   90.00
_cell.angle_beta   90.00
_cell.angle_gamma   90.00
#
_symmetry.space_group_name_H-M   'P 1'
#
loop_
_entity.id
_entity.type
_entity.pdbx_description
1 polymer ?
#
loop_
_entity_poly.entity_id
_entity_poly.type
_entity_poly.pdbx_seq_one_letter_code
_entity_poly.pdbx_strand_id
1 'polypeptide(L)'
;MIRILPLSMLLFLLLIPAVSLADRSMPVDGGRITSGVGWRLDPFGSGRMTYHRGYDIAVPEGTPVYPVQNGTVYFAGSYKGYGNLVAVNHGNGILTLYGHNATVKVTAGDRVDSKTVIALSGNTGKSTGPHVHFEIRQIAGYDKKRHQKLTKDLKVVVENNIHEWIDDVVSGQGGSDGEMYLPPDIDE
;
A
#
# COMPACT_ATOMS: atom_id res chain seq x y z
N MET A 1 -64.49 -22.68 -7.46
CA MET A 1 -63.55 -22.28 -8.53
C MET A 1 -62.34 -21.63 -7.86
N ILE A 2 -61.29 -22.39 -7.63
CA ILE A 2 -60.05 -21.91 -6.99
C ILE A 2 -59.12 -21.46 -8.13
N ARG A 3 -58.83 -20.16 -8.21
CA ARG A 3 -57.91 -19.61 -9.17
C ARG A 3 -56.47 -19.85 -8.62
N ILE A 4 -55.77 -20.74 -9.22
CA ILE A 4 -54.34 -20.96 -9.00
C ILE A 4 -53.61 -19.84 -9.74
N LEU A 5 -52.98 -18.93 -9.01
CA LEU A 5 -52.04 -17.97 -9.58
C LEU A 5 -50.76 -18.72 -10.03
N PRO A 6 -50.18 -18.39 -11.16
CA PRO A 6 -48.97 -19.03 -11.62
C PRO A 6 -47.77 -18.60 -10.74
N LEU A 7 -47.09 -19.58 -10.24
CA LEU A 7 -45.86 -19.48 -9.44
C LEU A 7 -44.64 -19.18 -10.34
N SER A 8 -44.77 -18.23 -11.25
CA SER A 8 -43.66 -17.81 -12.15
C SER A 8 -43.06 -16.46 -11.74
N MET A 9 -43.41 -15.96 -10.58
CA MET A 9 -42.78 -14.78 -10.02
C MET A 9 -41.80 -15.21 -8.96
N LEU A 10 -40.62 -15.49 -9.34
CA LEU A 10 -39.44 -15.22 -8.60
C LEU A 10 -38.33 -16.18 -8.81
N LEU A 11 -37.34 -15.76 -9.23
CA LEU A 11 -36.02 -15.85 -8.58
C LEU A 11 -35.04 -15.12 -9.50
N PHE A 12 -35.22 -13.83 -9.61
CA PHE A 12 -34.08 -13.00 -9.99
C PHE A 12 -33.17 -12.96 -8.76
N LEU A 13 -32.52 -14.07 -8.51
CA LEU A 13 -31.39 -14.14 -7.61
C LEU A 13 -30.34 -13.26 -8.27
N LEU A 14 -30.24 -12.01 -7.80
CA LEU A 14 -29.08 -11.15 -8.08
C LEU A 14 -27.85 -11.94 -7.68
N LEU A 15 -27.26 -12.63 -8.63
CA LEU A 15 -25.91 -13.11 -8.58
C LEU A 15 -25.03 -11.82 -8.57
N ILE A 16 -24.96 -11.16 -7.42
CA ILE A 16 -23.90 -10.19 -7.18
C ILE A 16 -22.66 -11.04 -7.17
N PRO A 17 -21.77 -10.90 -8.18
CA PRO A 17 -20.50 -11.59 -8.08
C PRO A 17 -19.90 -11.14 -6.75
N ALA A 18 -19.67 -12.06 -5.84
CA ALA A 18 -18.82 -11.83 -4.70
C ALA A 18 -17.46 -11.46 -5.30
N VAL A 19 -17.20 -10.17 -5.44
CA VAL A 19 -15.87 -9.69 -5.75
C VAL A 19 -15.05 -10.12 -4.56
N SER A 20 -14.40 -11.26 -4.70
CA SER A 20 -13.37 -11.70 -3.79
C SER A 20 -12.27 -10.65 -3.85
N LEU A 21 -12.33 -9.74 -2.91
CA LEU A 21 -11.30 -8.74 -2.66
C LEU A 21 -10.13 -9.49 -2.04
N ALA A 22 -9.41 -10.24 -2.85
CA ALA A 22 -8.15 -10.83 -2.42
C ALA A 22 -7.14 -9.69 -2.28
N ASP A 23 -6.97 -9.22 -1.05
CA ASP A 23 -5.90 -8.29 -0.73
C ASP A 23 -4.56 -8.95 -1.04
N ARG A 24 -3.61 -8.17 -1.56
CA ARG A 24 -2.25 -8.64 -1.77
C ARG A 24 -1.45 -8.45 -0.49
N SER A 25 -0.63 -9.42 -0.18
CA SER A 25 0.31 -9.32 0.94
C SER A 25 1.55 -8.51 0.61
N MET A 26 1.90 -8.41 -0.68
CA MET A 26 3.07 -7.70 -1.18
C MET A 26 2.67 -6.85 -2.40
N PRO A 27 3.29 -5.67 -2.58
CA PRO A 27 2.99 -4.82 -3.73
C PRO A 27 3.57 -5.33 -5.06
N VAL A 28 4.35 -6.39 -5.03
CA VAL A 28 4.99 -7.03 -6.19
C VAL A 28 4.87 -8.54 -6.10
N ASP A 29 4.94 -9.21 -7.24
CA ASP A 29 5.03 -10.67 -7.29
C ASP A 29 6.50 -11.07 -7.10
N GLY A 30 6.80 -11.68 -5.95
CA GLY A 30 8.16 -12.06 -5.57
C GLY A 30 9.01 -10.90 -5.04
N GLY A 31 10.33 -11.02 -5.16
CA GLY A 31 11.27 -10.06 -4.60
C GLY A 31 11.73 -10.43 -3.19
N ARG A 32 12.72 -9.69 -2.70
CA ARG A 32 13.30 -9.88 -1.37
C ARG A 32 13.30 -8.56 -0.61
N ILE A 33 12.78 -8.56 0.61
CA ILE A 33 12.89 -7.39 1.49
C ILE A 33 14.37 -7.24 1.88
N THR A 34 14.93 -6.09 1.57
CA THR A 34 16.33 -5.75 1.82
C THR A 34 16.51 -4.78 2.97
N SER A 35 15.45 -4.03 3.31
CA SER A 35 15.45 -3.10 4.45
C SER A 35 14.02 -2.94 4.98
N GLY A 36 13.88 -2.90 6.28
CA GLY A 36 12.63 -2.60 6.99
C GLY A 36 12.58 -1.18 7.53
N VAL A 37 11.49 -0.89 8.25
CA VAL A 37 11.32 0.36 8.99
C VAL A 37 12.28 0.39 10.17
N GLY A 38 12.87 1.55 10.44
CA GLY A 38 13.71 1.76 11.61
C GLY A 38 14.94 2.62 11.37
N TRP A 39 15.71 2.84 12.42
CA TRP A 39 16.96 3.57 12.35
C TRP A 39 18.03 2.73 11.65
N ARG A 40 18.67 3.29 10.63
CA ARG A 40 19.77 2.67 9.90
C ARG A 40 20.84 3.69 9.55
N LEU A 41 22.05 3.22 9.27
CA LEU A 41 23.05 4.08 8.65
C LEU A 41 22.52 4.58 7.30
N ASP A 42 22.76 5.87 7.03
CA ASP A 42 22.39 6.44 5.72
C ASP A 42 23.11 5.68 4.59
N PRO A 43 22.36 5.03 3.69
CA PRO A 43 22.94 4.23 2.61
C PRO A 43 23.71 5.05 1.57
N PHE A 44 23.61 6.39 1.65
CA PHE A 44 24.31 7.32 0.76
C PHE A 44 25.66 7.79 1.30
N GLY A 45 26.15 7.17 2.38
CA GLY A 45 27.50 7.39 2.87
C GLY A 45 27.71 8.66 3.70
N SER A 46 26.64 9.30 4.20
CA SER A 46 26.77 10.47 5.07
C SER A 46 27.36 10.16 6.46
N GLY A 47 27.46 8.87 6.82
CA GLY A 47 27.88 8.41 8.15
C GLY A 47 26.87 8.71 9.26
N ARG A 48 25.67 9.20 8.94
CA ARG A 48 24.61 9.56 9.89
C ARG A 48 23.57 8.48 9.99
N MET A 49 22.93 8.37 11.16
CA MET A 49 21.72 7.58 11.31
C MET A 49 20.54 8.30 10.63
N THR A 50 19.74 7.54 9.88
CA THR A 50 18.48 8.02 9.26
C THR A 50 17.36 7.03 9.58
N TYR A 51 16.15 7.56 9.76
CA TYR A 51 14.99 6.72 9.99
C TYR A 51 14.37 6.33 8.65
N HIS A 52 14.30 5.02 8.39
CA HIS A 52 13.66 4.45 7.21
C HIS A 52 12.18 4.21 7.52
N ARG A 53 11.29 4.79 6.73
CA ARG A 53 9.84 4.81 7.00
C ARG A 53 9.06 3.69 6.30
N GLY A 54 9.73 2.83 5.56
CA GLY A 54 9.10 1.81 4.74
C GLY A 54 9.92 0.54 4.59
N TYR A 55 9.49 -0.30 3.66
CA TYR A 55 10.21 -1.47 3.21
C TYR A 55 10.81 -1.23 1.85
N ASP A 56 12.05 -1.63 1.71
CA ASP A 56 12.71 -1.72 0.43
C ASP A 56 12.63 -3.17 -0.05
N ILE A 57 11.92 -3.39 -1.15
CA ILE A 57 11.70 -4.72 -1.76
C ILE A 57 12.50 -4.76 -3.05
N ALA A 58 13.65 -5.45 -3.04
CA ALA A 58 14.49 -5.61 -4.20
C ALA A 58 13.81 -6.47 -5.25
N VAL A 59 13.63 -5.90 -6.43
CA VAL A 59 13.07 -6.52 -7.63
C VAL A 59 13.78 -5.95 -8.87
N PRO A 60 13.80 -6.68 -9.99
CA PRO A 60 14.27 -6.12 -11.26
C PRO A 60 13.49 -4.86 -11.65
N GLU A 61 14.15 -3.91 -12.30
CA GLU A 61 13.48 -2.76 -12.89
C GLU A 61 12.44 -3.21 -13.93
N GLY A 62 11.27 -2.52 -13.93
CA GLY A 62 10.15 -2.88 -14.80
C GLY A 62 9.22 -3.93 -14.23
N THR A 63 9.45 -4.43 -12.98
CA THR A 63 8.51 -5.34 -12.32
C THR A 63 7.19 -4.64 -12.05
N PRO A 64 6.03 -5.24 -12.38
CA PRO A 64 4.72 -4.66 -12.10
C PRO A 64 4.50 -4.43 -10.60
N VAL A 65 4.01 -3.24 -10.25
CA VAL A 65 3.66 -2.83 -8.89
C VAL A 65 2.15 -2.73 -8.78
N TYR A 66 1.59 -3.27 -7.71
CA TYR A 66 0.16 -3.37 -7.47
C TYR A 66 -0.20 -2.75 -6.11
N PRO A 67 -1.43 -2.20 -5.96
CA PRO A 67 -1.94 -1.86 -4.64
C PRO A 67 -2.11 -3.12 -3.79
N VAL A 68 -1.80 -3.03 -2.51
CA VAL A 68 -2.05 -4.15 -1.57
C VAL A 68 -3.53 -4.34 -1.28
N GLN A 69 -4.35 -3.30 -1.48
CA GLN A 69 -5.81 -3.30 -1.33
C GLN A 69 -6.47 -2.38 -2.33
N ASN A 70 -7.79 -2.54 -2.46
CA ASN A 70 -8.60 -1.61 -3.24
C ASN A 70 -8.53 -0.21 -2.66
N GLY A 71 -8.57 0.79 -3.52
CA GLY A 71 -8.53 2.18 -3.11
C GLY A 71 -8.71 3.16 -4.24
N THR A 72 -8.44 4.41 -3.92
CA THR A 72 -8.38 5.50 -4.90
C THR A 72 -6.98 6.08 -4.89
N VAL A 73 -6.40 6.28 -6.05
CA VAL A 73 -5.09 6.92 -6.18
C VAL A 73 -5.18 8.34 -5.63
N TYR A 74 -4.42 8.59 -4.56
CA TYR A 74 -4.35 9.90 -3.92
C TYR A 74 -3.32 10.79 -4.62
N PHE A 75 -2.19 10.22 -5.01
CA PHE A 75 -1.11 10.91 -5.69
C PHE A 75 -0.43 9.99 -6.69
N ALA A 76 -0.02 10.52 -7.84
CA ALA A 76 0.75 9.82 -8.86
C ALA A 76 1.65 10.81 -9.60
N GLY A 77 2.98 10.69 -9.45
CA GLY A 77 3.92 11.60 -10.07
C GLY A 77 5.29 11.62 -9.39
N SER A 78 6.13 12.58 -9.78
CA SER A 78 7.44 12.76 -9.16
C SER A 78 7.31 13.46 -7.80
N TYR A 79 7.98 12.92 -6.78
CA TYR A 79 7.95 13.45 -5.42
C TYR A 79 9.34 13.40 -4.78
N LYS A 80 9.69 14.47 -4.06
CA LYS A 80 11.03 14.66 -3.48
C LYS A 80 11.48 13.46 -2.65
N GLY A 81 12.62 12.88 -2.99
CA GLY A 81 13.18 11.69 -2.32
C GLY A 81 12.63 10.38 -2.85
N TYR A 82 11.32 10.26 -3.07
CA TYR A 82 10.66 9.04 -3.53
C TYR A 82 10.81 8.76 -5.03
N GLY A 83 11.31 9.74 -5.81
CA GLY A 83 11.29 9.63 -7.26
C GLY A 83 9.86 9.61 -7.81
N ASN A 84 9.54 8.71 -8.70
CA ASN A 84 8.16 8.50 -9.16
C ASN A 84 7.39 7.73 -8.10
N LEU A 85 6.39 8.38 -7.51
CA LEU A 85 5.58 7.90 -6.39
C LEU A 85 4.14 7.67 -6.84
N VAL A 86 3.55 6.57 -6.37
CA VAL A 86 2.09 6.38 -6.32
C VAL A 86 1.68 6.27 -4.86
N ALA A 87 0.62 6.97 -4.46
CA ALA A 87 -0.01 6.83 -3.15
C ALA A 87 -1.48 6.45 -3.32
N VAL A 88 -1.95 5.42 -2.60
CA VAL A 88 -3.31 4.90 -2.69
C VAL A 88 -4.01 5.03 -1.35
N ASN A 89 -5.15 5.72 -1.33
CA ASN A 89 -6.04 5.85 -0.17
C ASN A 89 -7.05 4.71 -0.18
N HIS A 90 -7.05 3.90 0.88
CA HIS A 90 -7.93 2.74 1.02
C HIS A 90 -9.27 3.04 1.71
N GLY A 91 -9.56 4.33 1.99
CA GLY A 91 -10.84 4.77 2.55
C GLY A 91 -11.11 4.36 4.01
N ASN A 92 -10.13 3.79 4.69
CA ASN A 92 -10.21 3.28 6.06
C ASN A 92 -9.21 3.98 7.02
N GLY A 93 -8.69 5.12 6.62
CA GLY A 93 -7.65 5.84 7.33
C GLY A 93 -6.24 5.33 7.03
N ILE A 94 -6.09 4.49 5.99
CA ILE A 94 -4.81 3.96 5.54
C ILE A 94 -4.46 4.52 4.17
N LEU A 95 -3.24 4.97 4.04
CA LEU A 95 -2.60 5.36 2.80
C LEU A 95 -1.38 4.47 2.58
N THR A 96 -1.23 3.91 1.38
CA THR A 96 -0.01 3.18 1.01
C THR A 96 0.76 3.94 -0.05
N LEU A 97 2.09 3.90 0.06
CA LEU A 97 3.01 4.60 -0.84
C LEU A 97 3.91 3.60 -1.54
N TYR A 98 4.14 3.82 -2.83
CA TYR A 98 4.94 2.99 -3.71
C TYR A 98 5.94 3.88 -4.44
N GLY A 99 7.18 3.93 -3.94
CA GLY A 99 8.25 4.82 -4.43
C GLY A 99 9.25 4.15 -5.36
N HIS A 100 10.13 4.98 -5.91
CA HIS A 100 11.26 4.66 -6.78
C HIS A 100 10.89 4.02 -8.12
N ASN A 101 9.63 4.20 -8.57
CA ASN A 101 9.15 3.60 -9.81
C ASN A 101 9.87 4.17 -11.03
N ALA A 102 10.11 3.34 -12.05
CA ALA A 102 10.55 3.80 -13.36
C ALA A 102 9.40 4.51 -14.10
N THR A 103 8.20 3.93 -14.03
CA THR A 103 7.02 4.45 -14.75
C THR A 103 5.79 4.35 -13.87
N VAL A 104 5.00 5.43 -13.84
CA VAL A 104 3.65 5.47 -13.22
C VAL A 104 2.62 5.15 -14.32
N LYS A 105 1.61 4.33 -13.98
CA LYS A 105 0.57 3.85 -14.91
C LYS A 105 -0.82 4.38 -14.61
N VAL A 106 -0.98 5.14 -13.54
CA VAL A 106 -2.26 5.67 -13.04
C VAL A 106 -2.16 7.16 -12.80
N THR A 107 -3.31 7.80 -12.61
CA THR A 107 -3.43 9.21 -12.25
C THR A 107 -4.22 9.37 -10.96
N ALA A 108 -4.06 10.52 -10.28
CA ALA A 108 -4.84 10.84 -9.08
C ALA A 108 -6.34 10.80 -9.39
N GLY A 109 -7.11 10.15 -8.50
CA GLY A 109 -8.56 9.93 -8.66
C GLY A 109 -8.91 8.57 -9.25
N ASP A 110 -8.00 7.84 -9.87
CA ASP A 110 -8.27 6.50 -10.40
C ASP A 110 -8.65 5.53 -9.27
N ARG A 111 -9.69 4.70 -9.52
CA ARG A 111 -10.00 3.56 -8.66
C ARG A 111 -9.17 2.38 -9.06
N VAL A 112 -8.51 1.78 -8.08
CA VAL A 112 -7.60 0.66 -8.28
C VAL A 112 -7.91 -0.50 -7.33
N ASP A 113 -7.54 -1.68 -7.74
CA ASP A 113 -7.63 -2.91 -6.95
C ASP A 113 -6.28 -3.64 -6.91
N SER A 114 -6.21 -4.74 -6.17
CA SER A 114 -5.00 -5.55 -6.02
C SER A 114 -4.51 -6.24 -7.30
N LYS A 115 -5.23 -6.10 -8.43
CA LYS A 115 -4.86 -6.62 -9.75
C LYS A 115 -4.45 -5.51 -10.73
N THR A 116 -4.68 -4.26 -10.36
CA THR A 116 -4.35 -3.11 -11.19
C THR A 116 -2.85 -2.82 -11.13
N VAL A 117 -2.17 -2.82 -12.27
CA VAL A 117 -0.76 -2.36 -12.34
C VAL A 117 -0.73 -0.85 -12.20
N ILE A 118 -0.26 -0.34 -11.05
CA ILE A 118 -0.20 1.11 -10.77
C ILE A 118 1.11 1.75 -11.21
N ALA A 119 2.19 0.95 -11.28
CA ALA A 119 3.51 1.41 -11.67
C ALA A 119 4.36 0.25 -12.16
N LEU A 120 5.53 0.56 -12.69
CA LEU A 120 6.65 -0.37 -12.91
C LEU A 120 7.79 0.03 -11.99
N SER A 121 8.36 -0.93 -11.26
CA SER A 121 9.50 -0.70 -10.36
C SER A 121 10.69 -0.07 -11.08
N GLY A 122 11.53 0.63 -10.35
CA GLY A 122 12.68 1.31 -10.92
C GLY A 122 13.76 1.63 -9.89
N ASN A 123 14.47 2.73 -10.17
CA ASN A 123 15.56 3.23 -9.34
C ASN A 123 15.58 4.78 -9.35
N THR A 124 14.39 5.40 -9.36
CA THR A 124 14.25 6.86 -9.40
C THR A 124 14.31 7.49 -8.01
N GLY A 125 14.65 8.78 -7.94
CA GLY A 125 14.74 9.51 -6.69
C GLY A 125 15.97 9.13 -5.84
N LYS A 126 15.81 9.12 -4.52
CA LYS A 126 16.89 8.80 -3.57
C LYS A 126 16.96 7.27 -3.35
N SER A 127 17.53 6.56 -4.31
CA SER A 127 17.63 5.09 -4.33
C SER A 127 19.06 4.64 -4.67
N THR A 128 19.48 3.50 -4.12
CA THR A 128 20.81 2.93 -4.33
C THR A 128 20.83 1.76 -5.34
N GLY A 129 19.68 1.35 -5.83
CA GLY A 129 19.53 0.25 -6.79
C GLY A 129 18.05 -0.10 -7.03
N PRO A 130 17.73 -0.95 -8.02
CA PRO A 130 16.35 -1.28 -8.35
C PRO A 130 15.60 -1.93 -7.19
N HIS A 131 14.51 -1.28 -6.75
CA HIS A 131 13.61 -1.78 -5.70
C HIS A 131 12.29 -1.00 -5.70
N VAL A 132 11.30 -1.49 -4.98
CA VAL A 132 10.10 -0.75 -4.59
C VAL A 132 10.25 -0.34 -3.13
N HIS A 133 10.17 0.95 -2.86
CA HIS A 133 10.00 1.46 -1.50
C HIS A 133 8.53 1.50 -1.17
N PHE A 134 8.10 0.70 -0.18
CA PHE A 134 6.71 0.52 0.21
C PHE A 134 6.46 1.02 1.62
N GLU A 135 5.46 1.90 1.80
CA GLU A 135 5.06 2.41 3.10
C GLU A 135 3.57 2.20 3.36
N ILE A 136 3.21 2.03 4.63
CA ILE A 136 1.84 2.08 5.12
C ILE A 136 1.74 3.25 6.09
N ARG A 137 0.83 4.18 5.79
CA ARG A 137 0.61 5.39 6.58
C ARG A 137 -0.79 5.42 7.17
N GLN A 138 -0.91 5.90 8.39
CA GLN A 138 -2.20 6.25 8.97
C GLN A 138 -2.52 7.70 8.64
N ILE A 139 -3.78 7.97 8.28
CA ILE A 139 -4.29 9.32 8.01
C ILE A 139 -5.48 9.65 8.90
N ALA A 140 -5.89 10.93 8.97
CA ALA A 140 -7.04 11.35 9.77
C ALA A 140 -8.30 10.52 9.43
N GLY A 141 -9.11 10.19 10.45
CA GLY A 141 -10.27 9.30 10.31
C GLY A 141 -9.96 7.82 10.45
N TYR A 142 -8.77 7.48 10.95
CA TYR A 142 -8.35 6.10 11.19
C TYR A 142 -9.26 5.35 12.16
N ASP A 143 -9.80 4.21 11.73
CA ASP A 143 -10.56 3.28 12.57
C ASP A 143 -9.66 2.13 13.04
N LYS A 144 -9.25 2.18 14.32
CA LYS A 144 -8.37 1.20 14.95
C LYS A 144 -8.88 -0.25 14.84
N LYS A 145 -10.20 -0.48 14.94
CA LYS A 145 -10.78 -1.84 14.85
C LYS A 145 -10.65 -2.41 13.45
N ARG A 146 -10.89 -1.58 12.44
CA ARG A 146 -10.80 -1.95 11.03
C ARG A 146 -9.34 -2.21 10.63
N HIS A 147 -8.42 -1.42 11.18
CA HIS A 147 -6.98 -1.61 11.01
C HIS A 147 -6.49 -2.94 11.60
N GLN A 148 -6.92 -3.30 12.80
CA GLN A 148 -6.51 -4.55 13.43
C GLN A 148 -6.89 -5.78 12.58
N LYS A 149 -8.04 -5.75 11.90
CA LYS A 149 -8.42 -6.81 10.96
C LYS A 149 -7.45 -6.86 9.77
N LEU A 150 -7.17 -5.70 9.18
CA LEU A 150 -6.26 -5.58 8.02
C LEU A 150 -4.85 -6.04 8.36
N THR A 151 -4.35 -5.58 9.51
CA THR A 151 -3.00 -5.91 9.99
C THR A 151 -2.89 -7.39 10.32
N LYS A 152 -3.98 -8.02 10.81
CA LYS A 152 -3.99 -9.45 11.05
C LYS A 152 -3.86 -10.25 9.75
N ASP A 153 -4.56 -9.81 8.70
CA ASP A 153 -4.50 -10.46 7.40
C ASP A 153 -3.12 -10.25 6.72
N LEU A 154 -2.54 -9.05 6.88
CA LEU A 154 -1.15 -8.75 6.46
C LEU A 154 -0.13 -9.47 7.37
N LYS A 155 -0.39 -9.57 8.67
CA LYS A 155 0.49 -10.20 9.66
C LYS A 155 0.75 -11.67 9.35
N VAL A 156 -0.25 -12.42 8.92
CA VAL A 156 -0.10 -13.83 8.53
C VAL A 156 0.92 -14.02 7.40
N VAL A 157 1.09 -13.03 6.54
CA VAL A 157 2.02 -13.12 5.41
C VAL A 157 3.40 -12.58 5.75
N VAL A 158 3.47 -11.60 6.64
CA VAL A 158 4.72 -10.98 7.08
C VAL A 158 5.36 -11.78 8.23
N GLU A 159 4.59 -12.56 8.99
CA GLU A 159 5.07 -13.37 10.13
C GLU A 159 6.19 -14.36 9.78
N ASN A 160 6.26 -14.78 8.53
CA ASN A 160 7.38 -15.65 8.10
C ASN A 160 8.69 -14.88 7.87
N ASN A 161 8.68 -13.54 7.92
CA ASN A 161 9.87 -12.73 7.61
C ASN A 161 10.14 -11.51 8.52
N ILE A 162 9.16 -10.98 9.29
CA ILE A 162 9.38 -9.71 10.01
C ILE A 162 8.48 -9.60 11.27
N HIS A 163 8.90 -10.22 12.38
CA HIS A 163 8.11 -10.27 13.62
C HIS A 163 8.01 -8.95 14.42
N GLU A 164 8.97 -8.06 14.35
CA GLU A 164 9.04 -6.90 15.25
C GLU A 164 8.30 -5.65 14.75
N TRP A 165 8.07 -5.56 13.51
CA TRP A 165 7.68 -4.30 12.86
C TRP A 165 6.21 -3.92 12.89
N ILE A 166 5.31 -4.88 12.77
CA ILE A 166 3.86 -4.60 12.78
C ILE A 166 3.42 -4.13 14.16
N ASP A 167 4.05 -4.64 15.20
CA ASP A 167 3.71 -4.27 16.58
C ASP A 167 4.09 -2.80 16.87
N ASP A 168 5.18 -2.28 16.32
CA ASP A 168 5.58 -0.87 16.46
C ASP A 168 4.65 0.08 15.70
N VAL A 169 4.23 -0.29 14.49
CA VAL A 169 3.27 0.51 13.70
C VAL A 169 1.87 0.45 14.30
N VAL A 170 1.46 -0.70 14.85
CA VAL A 170 0.12 -0.91 15.44
C VAL A 170 0.01 -0.37 16.85
N SER A 171 1.08 -0.42 17.65
CA SER A 171 1.08 0.07 19.03
C SER A 171 1.20 1.59 19.15
N GLY A 172 1.53 2.28 18.07
CA GLY A 172 1.76 3.73 18.08
C GLY A 172 3.01 4.13 18.87
N GLN A 173 3.89 3.17 19.20
CA GLN A 173 5.13 3.43 19.94
C GLN A 173 6.31 3.78 19.03
N GLY A 174 6.12 3.74 17.73
CA GLY A 174 7.11 4.18 16.73
C GLY A 174 7.21 5.70 16.70
N GLY A 175 8.07 6.25 17.55
CA GLY A 175 8.47 7.66 17.55
C GLY A 175 7.41 8.61 18.12
N SER A 176 7.82 9.42 19.08
CA SER A 176 7.03 10.42 19.80
C SER A 176 6.51 11.59 18.94
N ASP A 177 6.61 11.50 17.65
CA ASP A 177 6.21 12.54 16.70
C ASP A 177 5.04 12.00 15.88
N GLY A 178 3.87 11.98 16.53
CA GLY A 178 2.57 11.69 15.90
C GLY A 178 2.16 12.70 14.83
N GLU A 179 3.10 13.35 14.20
CA GLU A 179 2.87 14.15 13.01
C GLU A 179 2.66 13.23 11.82
N MET A 180 1.39 13.16 11.48
CA MET A 180 0.88 12.67 10.22
C MET A 180 1.54 13.46 9.09
N TYR A 181 2.66 12.93 8.59
CA TYR A 181 3.30 13.52 7.43
C TYR A 181 2.48 13.13 6.19
N LEU A 182 1.42 13.89 5.95
CA LEU A 182 0.93 14.07 4.59
C LEU A 182 2.08 14.74 3.82
N PRO A 183 2.34 14.37 2.57
CA PRO A 183 3.21 15.19 1.74
C PRO A 183 2.77 16.64 1.90
N PRO A 184 3.68 17.59 2.18
CA PRO A 184 3.31 18.99 2.23
C PRO A 184 2.58 19.33 0.94
N ASP A 185 1.51 20.05 1.11
CA ASP A 185 0.55 20.54 0.14
C ASP A 185 0.99 20.38 -1.31
N ILE A 186 0.23 19.52 -2.03
CA ILE A 186 0.36 19.32 -3.47
C ILE A 186 -0.11 20.57 -4.24
N ASP A 187 -0.32 21.68 -3.54
CA ASP A 187 -0.88 22.93 -4.07
C ASP A 187 0.18 24.02 -4.34
N GLU A 188 1.48 23.67 -4.49
CA GLU A 188 2.49 24.58 -5.04
C GLU A 188 3.29 23.94 -6.18
#